data_0b821c9388a944bf516745819a87057c
#
_entry.id   0b821c9388a944bf516745819a87057c
#
_cell.length_a   1.000
_cell.length_b   1.000
_cell.length_c   1.000
_cell.angle_alpha   90.00
_cell.angle_beta   90.00
_cell.angle_gamma   90.00
#
_symmetry.space_group_name_H-M   'P 1'
#
loop_
_entity.id
_entity.type
_entity.pdbx_description
1 polymer ?
#
loop_
_entity_poly.entity_id
_entity_poly.type
_entity_poly.pdbx_seq_one_letter_code
_entity_poly.pdbx_strand_id
1 'polypeptide(L)'
;MMVDNTFDAMFSGVIGQEYQMLKLICPFAAEMSRLVGVEVGTYCQHKSEPQSVLELGGGTGITTLSVLSADERIKVLSVDNEPVMQNQAKQSLQAWIDNGRLAFSTDDALSALRKLEDASVDIVASAYTLHNFEADYRLLVIQEIFRVLKLGGQFINGDRYALDDINAHTRCIQKEVFGYFKVLTEINRLDLLEHWIIHLFSDESENHVMRESVAVKQLNEVGFQAIELKLRQEVNGLVIAKK
;
A
#
# COMPACT_ATOMS: atom_id res chain seq x y z
N MET A 1 -23.38 -0.13 2.35
CA MET A 1 -22.33 0.91 2.37
C MET A 1 -22.56 1.79 1.16
N MET A 2 -22.77 3.11 1.34
CA MET A 2 -22.76 4.02 0.19
C MET A 2 -21.34 4.04 -0.35
N VAL A 3 -21.17 3.71 -1.63
CA VAL A 3 -19.89 3.83 -2.32
C VAL A 3 -19.56 5.33 -2.35
N ASP A 4 -18.42 5.71 -1.83
CA ASP A 4 -17.96 7.11 -1.86
C ASP A 4 -17.54 7.44 -3.30
N ASN A 5 -18.50 7.91 -4.08
CA ASN A 5 -18.26 8.33 -5.47
C ASN A 5 -17.24 9.46 -5.61
N THR A 6 -16.92 10.14 -4.51
CA THR A 6 -15.94 11.25 -4.51
C THR A 6 -14.53 10.73 -4.70
N PHE A 7 -14.17 9.60 -4.08
CA PHE A 7 -12.86 8.98 -4.25
C PHE A 7 -12.65 8.46 -5.68
N ASP A 8 -13.64 7.75 -6.23
CA ASP A 8 -13.58 7.24 -7.61
C ASP A 8 -13.44 8.37 -8.63
N ALA A 9 -14.01 9.54 -8.36
CA ALA A 9 -13.93 10.70 -9.25
C ALA A 9 -12.53 11.36 -9.30
N MET A 10 -11.64 11.04 -8.36
CA MET A 10 -10.26 11.54 -8.38
C MET A 10 -9.41 10.92 -9.50
N PHE A 11 -9.79 9.72 -9.96
CA PHE A 11 -9.02 8.96 -10.95
C PHE A 11 -9.56 9.21 -12.36
N SER A 12 -8.71 9.79 -13.22
CA SER A 12 -9.02 10.05 -14.63
C SER A 12 -7.83 9.71 -15.53
N GLY A 13 -8.06 9.63 -16.83
CA GLY A 13 -6.98 9.32 -17.78
C GLY A 13 -6.39 7.91 -17.59
N VAL A 14 -5.07 7.79 -17.71
CA VAL A 14 -4.35 6.52 -17.61
C VAL A 14 -4.48 5.91 -16.21
N ILE A 15 -4.26 6.70 -15.17
CA ILE A 15 -4.40 6.24 -13.78
C ILE A 15 -5.82 5.78 -13.48
N GLY A 16 -6.83 6.40 -14.11
CA GLY A 16 -8.22 6.00 -13.97
C GLY A 16 -8.49 4.62 -14.61
N GLN A 17 -7.86 4.31 -15.72
CA GLN A 17 -7.98 3.00 -16.37
C GLN A 17 -7.37 1.90 -15.50
N GLU A 18 -6.18 2.13 -14.95
CA GLU A 18 -5.51 1.21 -14.04
C GLU A 18 -6.33 1.00 -12.75
N TYR A 19 -6.86 2.08 -12.18
CA TYR A 19 -7.73 2.02 -11.01
C TYR A 19 -8.99 1.19 -11.26
N GLN A 20 -9.66 1.37 -12.41
CA GLN A 20 -10.86 0.60 -12.75
C GLN A 20 -10.53 -0.87 -12.97
N MET A 21 -9.40 -1.20 -13.60
CA MET A 21 -8.95 -2.58 -13.76
C MET A 21 -8.63 -3.22 -12.41
N LEU A 22 -7.90 -2.53 -11.54
CA LEU A 22 -7.60 -2.99 -10.18
C LEU A 22 -8.88 -3.21 -9.38
N LYS A 23 -9.83 -2.27 -9.44
CA LYS A 23 -11.12 -2.39 -8.76
C LYS A 23 -11.95 -3.57 -9.26
N LEU A 24 -11.84 -3.93 -10.53
CA LEU A 24 -12.51 -5.07 -11.11
C LEU A 24 -11.92 -6.41 -10.65
N ILE A 25 -10.59 -6.51 -10.59
CA ILE A 25 -9.86 -7.74 -10.29
C ILE A 25 -9.65 -7.91 -8.77
N CYS A 26 -9.18 -6.85 -8.12
CA CYS A 26 -8.83 -6.81 -6.70
C CYS A 26 -9.50 -5.60 -6.02
N PRO A 27 -10.83 -5.60 -5.83
CA PRO A 27 -11.56 -4.45 -5.30
C PRO A 27 -11.07 -3.99 -3.93
N PHE A 28 -10.56 -4.90 -3.12
CA PHE A 28 -10.02 -4.57 -1.81
C PHE A 28 -8.67 -3.83 -1.89
N ALA A 29 -7.89 -4.05 -2.95
CA ALA A 29 -6.65 -3.30 -3.15
C ALA A 29 -6.94 -1.81 -3.39
N ALA A 30 -7.93 -1.49 -4.23
CA ALA A 30 -8.38 -0.12 -4.43
C ALA A 30 -8.90 0.51 -3.13
N GLU A 31 -9.67 -0.26 -2.34
CA GLU A 31 -10.18 0.18 -1.05
C GLU A 31 -9.06 0.43 -0.03
N MET A 32 -8.04 -0.44 0.05
CA MET A 32 -6.89 -0.23 0.95
C MET A 32 -6.11 1.03 0.56
N SER A 33 -5.90 1.31 -0.73
CA SER A 33 -5.28 2.55 -1.20
C SER A 33 -6.07 3.79 -0.74
N ARG A 34 -7.41 3.74 -0.81
CA ARG A 34 -8.28 4.80 -0.30
C ARG A 34 -8.14 4.97 1.21
N LEU A 35 -8.17 3.88 1.96
CA LEU A 35 -8.09 3.87 3.42
C LEU A 35 -6.75 4.38 3.94
N VAL A 36 -5.64 4.08 3.25
CA VAL A 36 -4.33 4.68 3.55
C VAL A 36 -4.41 6.20 3.45
N GLY A 37 -4.98 6.76 2.39
CA GLY A 37 -5.19 8.20 2.27
C GLY A 37 -6.06 8.78 3.40
N VAL A 38 -7.15 8.12 3.78
CA VAL A 38 -8.02 8.53 4.90
C VAL A 38 -7.25 8.60 6.22
N GLU A 39 -6.43 7.60 6.52
CA GLU A 39 -5.64 7.59 7.77
C GLU A 39 -4.53 8.64 7.76
N VAL A 40 -3.88 8.85 6.62
CA VAL A 40 -2.94 9.97 6.46
C VAL A 40 -3.64 11.31 6.72
N GLY A 41 -4.84 11.53 6.19
CA GLY A 41 -5.67 12.70 6.48
C GLY A 41 -6.00 12.84 7.96
N THR A 42 -6.37 11.73 8.61
CA THR A 42 -6.65 11.69 10.06
C THR A 42 -5.42 12.09 10.88
N TYR A 43 -4.23 11.61 10.51
CA TYR A 43 -2.98 12.03 11.15
C TYR A 43 -2.75 13.54 11.01
N CYS A 44 -3.06 14.13 9.85
CA CYS A 44 -2.84 15.54 9.54
C CYS A 44 -3.83 16.50 10.25
N GLN A 45 -5.00 16.02 10.68
CA GLN A 45 -6.05 16.88 11.27
C GLN A 45 -5.58 17.74 12.45
N HIS A 46 -4.63 17.25 13.23
CA HIS A 46 -4.13 17.93 14.43
C HIS A 46 -2.71 18.51 14.24
N LYS A 47 -2.26 18.63 13.00
CA LYS A 47 -0.96 19.17 12.64
C LYS A 47 -1.13 20.52 11.94
N SER A 48 -0.28 21.48 12.28
CA SER A 48 -0.24 22.80 11.61
C SER A 48 0.85 22.88 10.55
N GLU A 49 1.91 22.08 10.71
CA GLU A 49 3.09 22.11 9.86
C GLU A 49 2.96 21.16 8.66
N PRO A 50 3.72 21.41 7.57
CA PRO A 50 3.82 20.46 6.46
C PRO A 50 4.27 19.08 6.94
N GLN A 51 3.66 18.02 6.39
CA GLN A 51 3.96 16.64 6.75
C GLN A 51 4.72 15.95 5.62
N SER A 52 5.83 15.29 5.98
CA SER A 52 6.63 14.49 5.05
C SER A 52 6.14 13.04 5.07
N VAL A 53 5.77 12.53 3.90
CA VAL A 53 5.34 11.15 3.71
C VAL A 53 6.31 10.43 2.79
N LEU A 54 6.83 9.29 3.24
CA LEU A 54 7.49 8.32 2.39
C LEU A 54 6.45 7.28 1.99
N GLU A 55 6.23 7.10 0.70
CA GLU A 55 5.40 6.01 0.17
C GLU A 55 6.29 4.90 -0.38
N LEU A 56 6.03 3.67 0.03
CA LEU A 56 6.68 2.47 -0.50
C LEU A 56 5.73 1.74 -1.46
N GLY A 57 6.21 1.43 -2.67
CA GLY A 57 5.43 0.77 -3.71
C GLY A 57 4.37 1.69 -4.32
N GLY A 58 4.79 2.86 -4.82
CA GLY A 58 3.87 3.84 -5.42
C GLY A 58 3.16 3.35 -6.68
N GLY A 59 3.76 2.40 -7.41
CA GLY A 59 3.19 1.78 -8.61
C GLY A 59 2.71 2.78 -9.64
N THR A 60 1.46 2.66 -10.08
CA THR A 60 0.82 3.57 -11.04
C THR A 60 0.31 4.87 -10.41
N GLY A 61 0.50 5.06 -9.09
CA GLY A 61 0.18 6.30 -8.38
C GLY A 61 -1.21 6.35 -7.73
N ILE A 62 -1.92 5.23 -7.63
CA ILE A 62 -3.27 5.18 -7.02
C ILE A 62 -3.20 5.59 -5.55
N THR A 63 -2.32 4.97 -4.78
CA THR A 63 -2.12 5.31 -3.37
C THR A 63 -1.50 6.69 -3.21
N THR A 64 -0.52 7.03 -4.07
CA THR A 64 0.10 8.37 -4.11
C THR A 64 -0.95 9.47 -4.22
N LEU A 65 -1.90 9.33 -5.15
CA LEU A 65 -2.98 10.29 -5.33
C LEU A 65 -3.89 10.38 -4.10
N SER A 66 -4.23 9.25 -3.51
CA SER A 66 -5.03 9.19 -2.28
C SER A 66 -4.37 9.95 -1.12
N VAL A 67 -3.06 9.74 -0.94
CA VAL A 67 -2.25 10.41 0.09
C VAL A 67 -2.14 11.91 -0.17
N LEU A 68 -1.82 12.33 -1.40
CA LEU A 68 -1.69 13.74 -1.78
C LEU A 68 -3.00 14.52 -1.66
N SER A 69 -4.13 13.85 -1.88
CA SER A 69 -5.47 14.44 -1.79
C SER A 69 -5.99 14.54 -0.36
N ALA A 70 -5.37 13.85 0.59
CA ALA A 70 -5.80 13.82 1.98
C ALA A 70 -5.59 15.16 2.71
N ASP A 71 -4.50 15.89 2.39
CA ASP A 71 -4.21 17.21 2.95
C ASP A 71 -3.24 17.99 2.05
N GLU A 72 -3.46 19.30 1.88
CA GLU A 72 -2.62 20.14 1.01
C GLU A 72 -1.20 20.37 1.53
N ARG A 73 -0.95 20.14 2.80
CA ARG A 73 0.35 20.30 3.46
C ARG A 73 1.27 19.09 3.31
N ILE A 74 0.77 18.00 2.72
CA ILE A 74 1.54 16.76 2.52
C ILE A 74 2.55 16.94 1.38
N LYS A 75 3.78 16.48 1.63
CA LYS A 75 4.80 16.24 0.62
C LYS A 75 5.14 14.75 0.59
N VAL A 76 5.12 14.14 -0.59
CA VAL A 76 5.34 12.72 -0.78
C VAL A 76 6.65 12.48 -1.51
N LEU A 77 7.48 11.56 -0.98
CA LEU A 77 8.48 10.84 -1.75
C LEU A 77 7.91 9.45 -2.05
N SER A 78 7.55 9.21 -3.31
CA SER A 78 7.02 7.92 -3.76
C SER A 78 8.15 7.04 -4.30
N VAL A 79 8.30 5.85 -3.75
CA VAL A 79 9.37 4.90 -4.05
C VAL A 79 8.77 3.70 -4.77
N ASP A 80 9.27 3.42 -5.96
CA ASP A 80 8.92 2.22 -6.72
C ASP A 80 10.06 1.85 -7.68
N ASN A 81 10.46 0.59 -7.71
CA ASN A 81 11.54 0.12 -8.57
C ASN A 81 11.07 -0.44 -9.92
N GLU A 82 9.75 -0.34 -10.23
CA GLU A 82 9.19 -0.72 -11.53
C GLU A 82 9.04 0.53 -12.44
N PRO A 83 9.94 0.70 -13.43
CA PRO A 83 9.99 1.95 -14.21
C PRO A 83 8.72 2.21 -15.03
N VAL A 84 8.06 1.16 -15.52
CA VAL A 84 6.88 1.29 -16.37
C VAL A 84 5.72 1.86 -15.56
N MET A 85 5.46 1.31 -14.38
CA MET A 85 4.42 1.79 -13.48
C MET A 85 4.72 3.22 -13.00
N GLN A 86 5.96 3.46 -12.55
CA GLN A 86 6.35 4.80 -12.08
C GLN A 86 6.24 5.87 -13.16
N ASN A 87 6.52 5.55 -14.44
CA ASN A 87 6.35 6.51 -15.54
C ASN A 87 4.87 6.85 -15.77
N GLN A 88 3.95 5.91 -15.60
CA GLN A 88 2.52 6.18 -15.65
C GLN A 88 2.11 7.12 -14.50
N ALA A 89 2.59 6.84 -13.27
CA ALA A 89 2.36 7.71 -12.12
C ALA A 89 2.88 9.14 -12.37
N LYS A 90 4.10 9.31 -12.89
CA LYS A 90 4.67 10.62 -13.21
C LYS A 90 3.82 11.40 -14.21
N GLN A 91 3.34 10.74 -15.28
CA GLN A 91 2.47 11.39 -16.27
C GLN A 91 1.14 11.82 -15.65
N SER A 92 0.52 10.96 -14.86
CA SER A 92 -0.79 11.24 -14.26
C SER A 92 -0.74 12.26 -13.13
N LEU A 93 0.40 12.35 -12.42
CA LEU A 93 0.56 13.18 -11.23
C LEU A 93 1.48 14.39 -11.46
N GLN A 94 1.67 14.81 -12.72
CA GLN A 94 2.58 15.89 -13.09
C GLN A 94 2.31 17.19 -12.33
N ALA A 95 1.04 17.53 -12.08
CA ALA A 95 0.66 18.74 -11.36
C ALA A 95 1.21 18.80 -9.92
N TRP A 96 1.34 17.64 -9.25
CA TRP A 96 1.94 17.54 -7.90
C TRP A 96 3.46 17.57 -7.92
N ILE A 97 4.08 17.12 -9.02
CA ILE A 97 5.52 17.30 -9.24
C ILE A 97 5.83 18.77 -9.44
N ASP A 98 5.07 19.45 -10.32
CA ASP A 98 5.29 20.86 -10.69
C ASP A 98 5.10 21.80 -9.49
N ASN A 99 4.18 21.50 -8.59
CA ASN A 99 3.96 22.30 -7.38
C ASN A 99 4.88 21.89 -6.19
N GLY A 100 5.81 20.94 -6.40
CA GLY A 100 6.81 20.53 -5.40
C GLY A 100 6.27 19.68 -4.26
N ARG A 101 5.08 19.08 -4.42
CA ARG A 101 4.48 18.20 -3.41
C ARG A 101 4.79 16.71 -3.61
N LEU A 102 5.27 16.32 -4.80
CA LEU A 102 5.58 14.94 -5.15
C LEU A 102 6.97 14.83 -5.75
N ALA A 103 7.75 13.90 -5.23
CA ALA A 103 9.01 13.43 -5.81
C ALA A 103 8.98 11.91 -5.94
N PHE A 104 9.78 11.37 -6.86
CA PHE A 104 9.88 9.93 -7.09
C PHE A 104 11.31 9.43 -6.89
N SER A 105 11.44 8.20 -6.36
CA SER A 105 12.69 7.44 -6.34
C SER A 105 12.48 6.09 -7.05
N THR A 106 13.45 5.69 -7.85
CA THR A 106 13.50 4.39 -8.54
C THR A 106 14.28 3.32 -7.74
N ASP A 107 14.63 3.63 -6.51
CA ASP A 107 15.29 2.68 -5.63
C ASP A 107 14.34 1.56 -5.20
N ASP A 108 14.90 0.43 -4.77
CA ASP A 108 14.15 -0.52 -3.96
C ASP A 108 13.84 0.07 -2.58
N ALA A 109 12.85 -0.50 -1.88
CA ALA A 109 12.36 0.02 -0.61
C ALA A 109 13.46 0.19 0.45
N LEU A 110 14.34 -0.82 0.60
CA LEU A 110 15.40 -0.80 1.61
C LEU A 110 16.47 0.23 1.27
N SER A 111 16.87 0.34 0.01
CA SER A 111 17.85 1.32 -0.47
C SER A 111 17.33 2.75 -0.31
N ALA A 112 16.05 3.00 -0.62
CA ALA A 112 15.42 4.30 -0.43
C ALA A 112 15.39 4.69 1.05
N LEU A 113 14.95 3.79 1.92
CA LEU A 113 14.90 4.02 3.37
C LEU A 113 16.28 4.34 3.93
N ARG A 114 17.31 3.60 3.54
CA ARG A 114 18.72 3.79 4.02
C ARG A 114 19.35 5.12 3.61
N LYS A 115 18.83 5.78 2.58
CA LYS A 115 19.27 7.13 2.17
C LYS A 115 18.67 8.23 3.03
N LEU A 116 17.63 7.95 3.79
CA LEU A 116 16.98 8.92 4.67
C LEU A 116 17.67 8.95 6.05
N GLU A 117 17.68 10.12 6.63
CA GLU A 117 18.17 10.32 8.00
C GLU A 117 17.20 9.71 9.03
N ASP A 118 17.72 9.44 10.22
CA ASP A 118 16.90 9.01 11.36
C ASP A 118 15.85 10.08 11.70
N ALA A 119 14.65 9.66 12.05
CA ALA A 119 13.58 10.56 12.48
C ALA A 119 13.31 11.72 11.49
N SER A 120 13.33 11.44 10.18
CA SER A 120 13.22 12.45 9.11
C SER A 120 11.80 12.55 8.51
N VAL A 121 10.97 11.52 8.63
CA VAL A 121 9.62 11.49 8.03
C VAL A 121 8.52 11.39 9.08
N ASP A 122 7.37 12.01 8.78
CA ASP A 122 6.21 11.99 9.67
C ASP A 122 5.37 10.73 9.50
N ILE A 123 5.26 10.26 8.27
CA ILE A 123 4.47 9.07 7.91
C ILE A 123 5.28 8.22 6.93
N VAL A 124 5.24 6.90 7.13
CA VAL A 124 5.52 5.94 6.05
C VAL A 124 4.20 5.29 5.67
N ALA A 125 3.81 5.44 4.41
CA ALA A 125 2.58 4.91 3.84
C ALA A 125 2.90 3.81 2.83
N SER A 126 2.04 2.80 2.75
CA SER A 126 2.16 1.73 1.75
C SER A 126 0.81 1.09 1.49
N ALA A 127 0.59 0.62 0.25
CA ALA A 127 -0.54 -0.23 -0.06
C ALA A 127 -0.12 -1.35 -1.02
N TYR A 128 -0.44 -2.60 -0.67
CA TYR A 128 -0.16 -3.80 -1.47
C TYR A 128 1.31 -3.92 -1.92
N THR A 129 2.23 -3.69 -0.97
CA THR A 129 3.67 -3.72 -1.27
C THR A 129 4.42 -4.70 -0.37
N LEU A 130 4.21 -4.64 0.96
CA LEU A 130 5.02 -5.40 1.89
C LEU A 130 4.81 -6.92 1.78
N HIS A 131 3.62 -7.37 1.36
CA HIS A 131 3.36 -8.80 1.15
C HIS A 131 4.21 -9.38 0.01
N ASN A 132 4.63 -8.56 -0.97
CA ASN A 132 5.52 -8.97 -2.06
C ASN A 132 6.97 -9.20 -1.61
N PHE A 133 7.34 -8.80 -0.40
CA PHE A 133 8.69 -8.96 0.11
C PHE A 133 8.85 -10.31 0.80
N GLU A 134 9.97 -10.97 0.56
CA GLU A 134 10.37 -12.12 1.38
C GLU A 134 10.49 -11.72 2.85
N ALA A 135 10.17 -12.64 3.75
CA ALA A 135 10.05 -12.37 5.19
C ALA A 135 11.28 -11.70 5.80
N ASP A 136 12.48 -12.13 5.44
CA ASP A 136 13.73 -11.55 5.96
C ASP A 136 13.96 -10.12 5.44
N TYR A 137 13.71 -9.88 4.14
CA TYR A 137 13.81 -8.55 3.55
C TYR A 137 12.75 -7.60 4.16
N ARG A 138 11.51 -8.08 4.32
CA ARG A 138 10.43 -7.33 4.95
C ARG A 138 10.76 -6.89 6.37
N LEU A 139 11.40 -7.76 7.16
CA LEU A 139 11.84 -7.41 8.51
C LEU A 139 12.86 -6.26 8.49
N LEU A 140 13.84 -6.30 7.58
CA LEU A 140 14.79 -5.20 7.42
C LEU A 140 14.10 -3.89 7.01
N VAL A 141 13.13 -3.96 6.10
CA VAL A 141 12.32 -2.80 5.70
C VAL A 141 11.55 -2.23 6.90
N ILE A 142 10.90 -3.07 7.72
CA ILE A 142 10.17 -2.64 8.92
C ILE A 142 11.10 -1.94 9.93
N GLN A 143 12.32 -2.45 10.14
CA GLN A 143 13.32 -1.83 11.01
C GLN A 143 13.72 -0.44 10.50
N GLU A 144 13.95 -0.30 9.20
CA GLU A 144 14.28 0.98 8.59
C GLU A 144 13.09 1.96 8.59
N ILE A 145 11.86 1.48 8.40
CA ILE A 145 10.64 2.30 8.57
C ILE A 145 10.61 2.90 9.98
N PHE A 146 10.86 2.09 11.00
CA PHE A 146 10.91 2.57 12.38
C PHE A 146 12.02 3.59 12.58
N ARG A 147 13.21 3.36 12.02
CA ARG A 147 14.35 4.30 12.14
C ARG A 147 14.01 5.67 11.57
N VAL A 148 13.48 5.73 10.34
CA VAL A 148 13.24 7.00 9.62
C VAL A 148 12.02 7.77 10.14
N LEU A 149 11.07 7.11 10.79
CA LEU A 149 9.93 7.79 11.39
C LEU A 149 10.35 8.70 12.54
N LYS A 150 9.80 9.90 12.59
CA LYS A 150 9.91 10.82 13.76
C LYS A 150 9.18 10.22 14.97
N LEU A 151 9.52 10.66 16.16
CA LEU A 151 8.76 10.32 17.37
C LEU A 151 7.31 10.82 17.23
N GLY A 152 6.35 9.91 17.43
CA GLY A 152 4.92 10.16 17.18
C GLY A 152 4.52 10.08 15.71
N GLY A 153 5.45 9.73 14.82
CA GLY A 153 5.16 9.39 13.42
C GLY A 153 4.43 8.05 13.30
N GLN A 154 3.84 7.80 12.14
CA GLN A 154 3.02 6.61 11.90
C GLN A 154 3.47 5.83 10.67
N PHE A 155 3.43 4.51 10.80
CA PHE A 155 3.41 3.57 9.68
C PHE A 155 1.96 3.20 9.40
N ILE A 156 1.52 3.40 8.15
CA ILE A 156 0.16 3.15 7.67
C ILE A 156 0.26 2.23 6.47
N ASN A 157 -0.22 0.98 6.60
CA ASN A 157 -0.09 -0.04 5.56
C ASN A 157 -1.41 -0.75 5.29
N GLY A 158 -1.98 -0.53 4.10
CA GLY A 158 -3.13 -1.27 3.61
C GLY A 158 -2.67 -2.47 2.77
N ASP A 159 -2.74 -3.69 3.31
CA ASP A 159 -2.07 -4.83 2.70
C ASP A 159 -2.79 -6.17 2.91
N ARG A 160 -2.21 -7.23 2.35
CA ARG A 160 -2.62 -8.61 2.60
C ARG A 160 -2.03 -9.09 3.91
N TYR A 161 -2.90 -9.41 4.87
CA TYR A 161 -2.54 -10.03 6.14
C TYR A 161 -3.23 -11.39 6.22
N ALA A 162 -2.48 -12.45 5.98
CA ALA A 162 -2.99 -13.82 6.01
C ALA A 162 -3.58 -14.14 7.39
N LEU A 163 -4.72 -14.81 7.40
CA LEU A 163 -5.35 -15.26 8.64
C LEU A 163 -4.48 -16.33 9.32
N ASP A 164 -4.41 -16.29 10.64
CA ASP A 164 -3.70 -17.32 11.43
C ASP A 164 -4.40 -18.68 11.38
N ASP A 165 -5.74 -18.71 11.28
CA ASP A 165 -6.48 -19.93 10.99
C ASP A 165 -6.27 -20.33 9.52
N ILE A 166 -5.46 -21.36 9.32
CA ILE A 166 -5.09 -21.88 8.00
C ILE A 166 -6.33 -22.28 7.18
N ASN A 167 -7.33 -22.90 7.81
CA ASN A 167 -8.53 -23.33 7.09
C ASN A 167 -9.39 -22.15 6.64
N ALA A 168 -9.52 -21.13 7.50
CA ALA A 168 -10.21 -19.89 7.15
C ALA A 168 -9.46 -19.15 6.04
N HIS A 169 -8.13 -19.06 6.15
CA HIS A 169 -7.28 -18.46 5.13
C HIS A 169 -7.42 -19.16 3.78
N THR A 170 -7.31 -20.48 3.76
CA THR A 170 -7.49 -21.27 2.52
C THR A 170 -8.84 -20.99 1.85
N ARG A 171 -9.92 -20.86 2.63
CA ARG A 171 -11.25 -20.51 2.05
C ARG A 171 -11.27 -19.10 1.45
N CYS A 172 -10.57 -18.14 2.06
CA CYS A 172 -10.43 -16.79 1.48
C CYS A 172 -9.71 -16.84 0.13
N ILE A 173 -8.59 -17.57 0.05
CA ILE A 173 -7.82 -17.73 -1.19
C ILE A 173 -8.64 -18.45 -2.27
N GLN A 174 -9.37 -19.52 -1.92
CA GLN A 174 -10.26 -20.20 -2.87
C GLN A 174 -11.33 -19.27 -3.43
N LYS A 175 -11.90 -18.40 -2.60
CA LYS A 175 -12.90 -17.40 -3.02
C LYS A 175 -12.28 -16.35 -3.95
N GLU A 176 -11.07 -15.92 -3.67
CA GLU A 176 -10.32 -14.97 -4.50
C GLU A 176 -10.03 -15.55 -5.88
N VAL A 177 -9.51 -16.78 -5.95
CA VAL A 177 -9.29 -17.53 -7.19
C VAL A 177 -10.59 -17.66 -8.00
N PHE A 178 -11.69 -18.03 -7.33
CA PHE A 178 -13.00 -18.10 -7.99
C PHE A 178 -13.41 -16.74 -8.59
N GLY A 179 -13.14 -15.64 -7.89
CA GLY A 179 -13.38 -14.29 -8.38
C GLY A 179 -12.57 -13.97 -9.64
N TYR A 180 -11.30 -14.32 -9.68
CA TYR A 180 -10.44 -14.12 -10.86
C TYR A 180 -10.98 -14.89 -12.07
N PHE A 181 -11.29 -16.17 -11.91
CA PHE A 181 -11.88 -16.98 -12.98
C PHE A 181 -13.16 -16.36 -13.49
N LYS A 182 -14.09 -16.00 -12.59
CA LYS A 182 -15.38 -15.43 -12.97
C LYS A 182 -15.20 -14.14 -13.78
N VAL A 183 -14.44 -13.20 -13.29
CA VAL A 183 -14.30 -11.87 -13.90
C VAL A 183 -13.50 -11.95 -15.21
N LEU A 184 -12.32 -12.58 -15.17
CA LEU A 184 -11.37 -12.51 -16.27
C LEU A 184 -11.77 -13.40 -17.46
N THR A 185 -12.53 -14.49 -17.22
CA THR A 185 -13.10 -15.26 -18.33
C THR A 185 -14.26 -14.53 -19.00
N GLU A 186 -15.11 -13.82 -18.25
CA GLU A 186 -16.21 -13.02 -18.81
C GLU A 186 -15.70 -11.94 -19.79
N ILE A 187 -14.56 -11.32 -19.48
CA ILE A 187 -13.95 -10.28 -20.33
C ILE A 187 -12.88 -10.83 -21.30
N ASN A 188 -12.74 -12.15 -21.37
CA ASN A 188 -11.78 -12.87 -22.24
C ASN A 188 -10.32 -12.44 -22.04
N ARG A 189 -9.89 -12.19 -20.78
CA ARG A 189 -8.53 -11.81 -20.39
C ARG A 189 -7.82 -12.97 -19.68
N LEU A 190 -7.62 -14.08 -20.42
CA LEU A 190 -6.91 -15.26 -19.93
C LEU A 190 -5.43 -14.99 -19.64
N ASP A 191 -4.83 -14.03 -20.33
CA ASP A 191 -3.49 -13.51 -20.07
C ASP A 191 -3.37 -12.92 -18.65
N LEU A 192 -4.35 -12.12 -18.23
CA LEU A 192 -4.40 -11.59 -16.87
C LEU A 192 -4.74 -12.68 -15.85
N LEU A 193 -5.59 -13.62 -16.18
CA LEU A 193 -5.92 -14.73 -15.30
C LEU A 193 -4.67 -15.55 -14.95
N GLU A 194 -3.88 -15.91 -15.97
CA GLU A 194 -2.60 -16.60 -15.76
C GLU A 194 -1.67 -15.79 -14.87
N HIS A 195 -1.48 -14.49 -15.19
CA HIS A 195 -0.63 -13.58 -14.42
C HIS A 195 -1.05 -13.52 -12.94
N TRP A 196 -2.33 -13.30 -12.66
CA TRP A 196 -2.82 -13.17 -11.28
C TRP A 196 -2.77 -14.47 -10.48
N ILE A 197 -2.98 -15.63 -11.13
CA ILE A 197 -2.83 -16.92 -10.48
C ILE A 197 -1.37 -17.19 -10.11
N ILE A 198 -0.43 -16.92 -11.03
CA ILE A 198 1.01 -17.07 -10.75
C ILE A 198 1.44 -16.13 -9.62
N HIS A 199 0.98 -14.87 -9.64
CA HIS A 199 1.25 -13.89 -8.61
C HIS A 199 0.74 -14.36 -7.24
N LEU A 200 -0.50 -14.84 -7.17
CA LEU A 200 -1.09 -15.36 -5.95
C LEU A 200 -0.31 -16.54 -5.36
N PHE A 201 0.24 -17.43 -6.19
CA PHE A 201 1.10 -18.52 -5.70
C PHE A 201 2.40 -17.98 -5.07
N SER A 202 2.93 -16.87 -5.55
CA SER A 202 4.07 -16.20 -4.93
C SER A 202 3.69 -15.63 -3.57
N ASP A 203 2.56 -14.91 -3.48
CA ASP A 203 2.07 -14.30 -2.24
C ASP A 203 1.81 -15.33 -1.15
N GLU A 204 1.33 -16.51 -1.53
CA GLU A 204 0.97 -17.60 -0.62
C GLU A 204 2.14 -18.56 -0.35
N SER A 205 3.33 -18.30 -0.92
CA SER A 205 4.51 -19.10 -0.63
C SER A 205 4.99 -18.91 0.82
N GLU A 206 5.70 -19.91 1.36
CA GLU A 206 6.16 -19.91 2.76
C GLU A 206 6.99 -18.66 3.11
N ASN A 207 7.80 -18.18 2.16
CA ASN A 207 8.68 -17.04 2.36
C ASN A 207 7.98 -15.68 2.25
N HIS A 208 6.80 -15.60 1.61
CA HIS A 208 6.09 -14.34 1.38
C HIS A 208 4.88 -14.17 2.27
N VAL A 209 4.14 -15.25 2.56
CA VAL A 209 2.87 -15.18 3.30
C VAL A 209 3.03 -14.38 4.61
N MET A 210 2.33 -13.25 4.70
CA MET A 210 2.40 -12.32 5.83
C MET A 210 1.24 -12.58 6.80
N ARG A 211 1.44 -13.51 7.75
CA ARG A 211 0.41 -13.82 8.74
C ARG A 211 0.23 -12.68 9.74
N GLU A 212 -1.02 -12.41 10.09
CA GLU A 212 -1.42 -11.31 10.97
C GLU A 212 -0.64 -11.28 12.28
N SER A 213 -0.64 -12.39 13.02
CA SER A 213 0.05 -12.46 14.32
C SER A 213 1.55 -12.26 14.18
N VAL A 214 2.17 -12.78 13.10
CA VAL A 214 3.59 -12.61 12.82
C VAL A 214 3.91 -11.15 12.47
N ALA A 215 3.10 -10.52 11.61
CA ALA A 215 3.29 -9.12 11.24
C ALA A 215 3.17 -8.17 12.44
N VAL A 216 2.13 -8.35 13.27
CA VAL A 216 1.94 -7.57 14.50
C VAL A 216 3.10 -7.80 15.48
N LYS A 217 3.55 -9.04 15.64
CA LYS A 217 4.69 -9.38 16.49
C LYS A 217 5.97 -8.69 15.99
N GLN A 218 6.28 -8.73 14.70
CA GLN A 218 7.45 -8.06 14.12
C GLN A 218 7.44 -6.55 14.38
N LEU A 219 6.30 -5.90 14.22
CA LEU A 219 6.16 -4.47 14.52
C LEU A 219 6.43 -4.18 16.01
N ASN A 220 5.87 -4.98 16.92
CA ASN A 220 6.12 -4.85 18.36
C ASN A 220 7.61 -5.05 18.71
N GLU A 221 8.26 -6.06 18.16
CA GLU A 221 9.68 -6.38 18.42
C GLU A 221 10.62 -5.28 17.93
N VAL A 222 10.26 -4.57 16.85
CA VAL A 222 11.01 -3.43 16.34
C VAL A 222 10.82 -2.18 17.22
N GLY A 223 9.73 -2.10 17.99
CA GLY A 223 9.47 -1.01 18.93
C GLY A 223 8.24 -0.17 18.65
N PHE A 224 7.46 -0.50 17.62
CA PHE A 224 6.20 0.19 17.35
C PHE A 224 5.21 0.00 18.50
N GLN A 225 4.40 1.04 18.75
CA GLN A 225 3.38 1.07 19.77
C GLN A 225 2.00 1.33 19.13
N ALA A 226 0.94 1.12 19.92
CA ALA A 226 -0.45 1.34 19.47
C ALA A 226 -0.72 0.72 18.09
N ILE A 227 -0.30 -0.54 17.91
CA ILE A 227 -0.47 -1.26 16.66
C ILE A 227 -1.93 -1.69 16.57
N GLU A 228 -2.60 -1.23 15.53
CA GLU A 228 -3.99 -1.57 15.21
C GLU A 228 -4.06 -2.19 13.82
N LEU A 229 -4.63 -3.40 13.72
CA LEU A 229 -5.07 -3.97 12.45
C LEU A 229 -6.58 -3.85 12.40
N LYS A 230 -7.08 -3.01 11.50
CA LYS A 230 -8.50 -2.68 11.40
C LYS A 230 -9.01 -2.82 9.97
N LEU A 231 -10.32 -2.66 9.81
CA LEU A 231 -11.00 -2.68 8.51
C LEU A 231 -10.70 -3.94 7.69
N ARG A 232 -10.56 -5.08 8.38
CA ARG A 232 -10.30 -6.36 7.74
C ARG A 232 -11.44 -6.76 6.80
N GLN A 233 -11.04 -7.11 5.58
CA GLN A 233 -11.90 -7.71 4.56
C GLN A 233 -11.16 -8.93 3.98
N GLU A 234 -11.51 -10.11 4.46
CA GLU A 234 -10.84 -11.38 4.12
C GLU A 234 -9.34 -11.33 4.50
N VAL A 235 -8.43 -11.44 3.54
CA VAL A 235 -6.99 -11.30 3.79
C VAL A 235 -6.51 -9.84 3.83
N ASN A 236 -7.36 -8.90 3.45
CA ASN A 236 -6.97 -7.50 3.35
C ASN A 236 -7.23 -6.77 4.66
N GLY A 237 -6.32 -5.92 5.08
CA GLY A 237 -6.43 -5.16 6.32
C GLY A 237 -5.57 -3.91 6.32
N LEU A 238 -5.93 -2.98 7.18
CA LEU A 238 -5.19 -1.74 7.38
C LEU A 238 -4.48 -1.79 8.72
N VAL A 239 -3.15 -1.75 8.68
CA VAL A 239 -2.31 -1.63 9.87
C VAL A 239 -1.92 -0.18 10.08
N ILE A 240 -2.03 0.28 11.32
CA ILE A 240 -1.50 1.55 11.80
C ILE A 240 -0.62 1.23 13.00
N ALA A 241 0.61 1.75 12.98
CA ALA A 241 1.56 1.58 14.06
C ALA A 241 2.29 2.90 14.33
N LYS A 242 2.53 3.25 15.61
CA LYS A 242 3.18 4.51 16.01
C LYS A 242 4.60 4.25 16.50
N LYS A 243 5.49 5.18 16.16
CA LYS A 243 6.83 5.25 16.77
C LYS A 243 6.81 6.03 18.07
#